data_fc80a896a4cc5d01cc616e49dec42ba8
#
_entry.id   fc80a896a4cc5d01cc616e49dec42ba8
#
_cell.length_a   1.000
_cell.length_b   1.000
_cell.length_c   1.000
_cell.angle_alpha   90.00
_cell.angle_beta   90.00
_cell.angle_gamma   90.00
#
_symmetry.space_group_name_H-M   'P 1'
#
loop_
_entity.id
_entity.type
_entity.pdbx_description
1 polymer ?
#
loop_
_entity_poly.entity_id
_entity_poly.type
_entity_poly.pdbx_seq_one_letter_code
_entity_poly.pdbx_strand_id
1 'polypeptide(L)'
;MTLPMIMSCGMYYSVPGLRDLCHDVKSRNDDAFTDAAEWLSRVIDKYDLEGYSVIPIPNHSGRAEYTLDILKRLRRLRSIRICDILVGAAHATQYDAKKAGTRLSLNDYGFELRGDIPFNRAILFDNVIGSGNTYFSAMKTISFKTSLLTLAQTHPTAYYANQWSKFE
;
A
#
# COMPACT_ATOMS: atom_id res chain seq x y z
N MET A 1 -5.13 -18.15 -11.62
CA MET A 1 -5.89 -16.90 -11.40
C MET A 1 -4.97 -15.68 -11.53
N THR A 2 -5.44 -14.60 -12.08
CA THR A 2 -4.64 -13.38 -12.26
C THR A 2 -4.57 -12.55 -10.97
N LEU A 3 -3.38 -12.01 -10.66
CA LEU A 3 -3.23 -11.01 -9.62
C LEU A 3 -4.10 -9.79 -9.93
N PRO A 4 -4.79 -9.20 -8.95
CA PRO A 4 -5.41 -7.88 -9.10
C PRO A 4 -4.39 -6.81 -9.52
N MET A 5 -4.88 -5.73 -10.08
CA MET A 5 -4.04 -4.68 -10.64
C MET A 5 -3.20 -3.98 -9.57
N ILE A 6 -1.92 -3.73 -9.87
CA ILE A 6 -1.05 -2.84 -9.10
C ILE A 6 -0.95 -1.52 -9.86
N MET A 7 -1.43 -0.46 -9.23
CA MET A 7 -1.48 0.90 -9.79
C MET A 7 -0.50 1.77 -9.04
N SER A 8 0.61 2.12 -9.66
CA SER A 8 1.70 2.88 -9.03
C SER A 8 2.03 4.16 -9.78
N CYS A 9 2.70 5.08 -9.09
CA CYS A 9 3.30 6.25 -9.72
C CYS A 9 4.54 5.88 -10.54
N GLY A 10 5.13 4.71 -10.31
CA GLY A 10 6.25 4.20 -11.09
C GLY A 10 7.17 3.25 -10.34
N MET A 11 8.30 2.97 -11.00
CA MET A 11 9.36 2.12 -10.46
C MET A 11 10.23 2.89 -9.48
N TYR A 12 10.39 2.36 -8.27
CA TYR A 12 11.11 2.96 -7.15
C TYR A 12 12.53 3.41 -7.47
N TYR A 13 13.27 2.60 -8.23
CA TYR A 13 14.66 2.89 -8.59
C TYR A 13 14.84 3.63 -9.91
N SER A 14 13.80 3.74 -10.73
CA SER A 14 13.91 4.24 -12.10
C SER A 14 13.28 5.62 -12.32
N VAL A 15 12.27 5.97 -11.54
CA VAL A 15 11.57 7.25 -11.67
C VAL A 15 12.30 8.31 -10.84
N PRO A 16 12.82 9.38 -11.47
CA PRO A 16 13.55 10.44 -10.75
C PRO A 16 12.71 11.03 -9.61
N GLY A 17 13.31 11.15 -8.43
CA GLY A 17 12.67 11.72 -7.22
C GLY A 17 11.69 10.82 -6.49
N LEU A 18 11.24 9.71 -7.05
CA LEU A 18 10.24 8.84 -6.42
C LEU A 18 10.78 8.14 -5.19
N ARG A 19 12.01 7.66 -5.23
CA ARG A 19 12.68 7.05 -4.07
C ARG A 19 12.81 8.03 -2.91
N ASP A 20 13.26 9.24 -3.18
CA ASP A 20 13.44 10.28 -2.17
C ASP A 20 12.09 10.67 -1.56
N LEU A 21 11.05 10.82 -2.37
CA LEU A 21 9.69 11.05 -1.90
C LEU A 21 9.22 9.95 -0.95
N CYS A 22 9.45 8.67 -1.28
CA CYS A 22 9.08 7.56 -0.41
C CYS A 22 9.84 7.58 0.93
N HIS A 23 11.11 7.99 0.95
CA HIS A 23 11.88 8.17 2.18
C HIS A 23 11.36 9.33 3.02
N ASP A 24 11.09 10.47 2.40
CA ASP A 24 10.60 11.68 3.06
C ASP A 24 9.21 11.46 3.68
N VAL A 25 8.35 10.71 3.01
CA VAL A 25 7.06 10.26 3.56
C VAL A 25 7.24 9.44 4.83
N LYS A 26 8.16 8.47 4.84
CA LYS A 26 8.45 7.65 6.02
C LYS A 26 9.05 8.47 7.17
N SER A 27 9.81 9.50 6.85
CA SER A 27 10.36 10.45 7.82
C SER A 27 9.34 11.48 8.33
N ARG A 28 8.08 11.36 7.88
CA ARG A 28 6.95 12.23 8.26
C ARG A 28 7.17 13.70 7.90
N ASN A 29 7.80 13.95 6.77
CA ASN A 29 7.90 15.27 6.19
C ASN A 29 6.53 15.70 5.67
N ASP A 30 6.01 16.83 6.16
CA ASP A 30 4.67 17.30 5.83
C ASP A 30 4.50 17.67 4.36
N ASP A 31 5.51 18.30 3.76
CA ASP A 31 5.53 18.63 2.33
C ASP A 31 5.53 17.36 1.48
N ALA A 32 6.25 16.32 1.91
CA ALA A 32 6.27 15.03 1.23
C ALA A 32 4.90 14.35 1.17
N PHE A 33 4.06 14.51 2.18
CA PHE A 33 2.68 14.01 2.13
C PHE A 33 1.85 14.69 1.05
N THR A 34 2.04 15.99 0.88
CA THR A 34 1.37 16.77 -0.17
C THR A 34 1.86 16.35 -1.55
N ASP A 35 3.16 16.25 -1.75
CA ASP A 35 3.76 15.80 -3.00
C ASP A 35 3.31 14.38 -3.36
N ALA A 36 3.29 13.47 -2.39
CA ALA A 36 2.80 12.11 -2.58
C ALA A 36 1.32 12.09 -3.02
N ALA A 37 0.48 12.91 -2.41
CA ALA A 37 -0.92 13.04 -2.80
C ALA A 37 -1.08 13.57 -4.23
N GLU A 38 -0.26 14.52 -4.65
CA GLU A 38 -0.27 15.02 -6.04
C GLU A 38 0.13 13.94 -7.05
N TRP A 39 1.15 13.16 -6.75
CA TRP A 39 1.54 12.02 -7.59
C TRP A 39 0.43 10.98 -7.70
N LEU A 40 -0.16 10.59 -6.58
CA LEU A 40 -1.28 9.64 -6.53
C LEU A 40 -2.53 10.17 -7.21
N SER A 41 -2.79 11.47 -7.15
CA SER A 41 -3.90 12.12 -7.85
C SER A 41 -3.89 11.83 -9.36
N ARG A 42 -2.71 11.78 -9.98
CA ARG A 42 -2.56 11.40 -11.39
C ARG A 42 -2.86 9.93 -11.64
N VAL A 43 -2.56 9.06 -10.68
CA VAL A 43 -2.91 7.63 -10.76
C VAL A 43 -4.42 7.44 -10.63
N ILE A 44 -5.08 8.19 -9.74
CA ILE A 44 -6.55 8.20 -9.62
C ILE A 44 -7.19 8.54 -10.97
N ASP A 45 -6.71 9.58 -11.65
CA ASP A 45 -7.21 9.95 -12.97
C ASP A 45 -6.94 8.85 -14.01
N LYS A 46 -5.72 8.36 -14.07
CA LYS A 46 -5.30 7.37 -15.06
C LYS A 46 -6.15 6.09 -15.04
N TYR A 47 -6.57 5.66 -13.85
CA TYR A 47 -7.30 4.41 -13.65
C TYR A 47 -8.79 4.62 -13.31
N ASP A 48 -9.28 5.84 -13.39
CA ASP A 48 -10.69 6.19 -13.10
C ASP A 48 -11.15 5.71 -11.71
N LEU A 49 -10.41 6.09 -10.68
CA LEU A 49 -10.64 5.65 -9.31
C LEU A 49 -11.46 6.62 -8.46
N GLU A 50 -12.08 7.63 -9.07
CA GLU A 50 -12.98 8.55 -8.37
C GLU A 50 -14.14 7.79 -7.69
N GLY A 51 -14.44 8.13 -6.46
CA GLY A 51 -15.47 7.48 -5.66
C GLY A 51 -15.06 6.14 -5.03
N TYR A 52 -13.82 5.69 -5.23
CA TYR A 52 -13.32 4.46 -4.60
C TYR A 52 -13.12 4.62 -3.09
N SER A 53 -13.29 3.51 -2.38
CA SER A 53 -12.90 3.38 -0.98
C SER A 53 -11.47 2.86 -0.91
N VAL A 54 -10.61 3.60 -0.22
CA VAL A 54 -9.19 3.28 -0.09
C VAL A 54 -8.91 2.79 1.33
N ILE A 55 -8.41 1.57 1.43
CA ILE A 55 -8.07 0.91 2.70
C ILE A 55 -6.56 1.00 2.88
N PRO A 56 -6.06 1.86 3.79
CA PRO A 56 -4.63 1.94 4.05
C PRO A 56 -4.14 0.67 4.74
N ILE A 57 -3.04 0.12 4.25
CA ILE A 57 -2.38 -1.02 4.88
C ILE A 57 -1.56 -0.51 6.07
N PRO A 58 -1.70 -1.12 7.28
CA PRO A 58 -0.90 -0.77 8.44
C PRO A 58 0.59 -0.95 8.19
N ASN A 59 1.40 -0.08 8.77
CA ASN A 59 2.85 -0.21 8.81
C ASN A 59 3.30 -1.20 9.91
N HIS A 60 4.60 -1.26 10.19
CA HIS A 60 5.17 -2.14 11.21
C HIS A 60 4.67 -1.87 12.65
N SER A 61 4.05 -0.71 12.91
CA SER A 61 3.43 -0.42 14.22
C SER A 61 2.06 -1.10 14.40
N GLY A 62 1.52 -1.69 13.34
CA GLY A 62 0.19 -2.28 13.30
C GLY A 62 -0.93 -1.27 13.02
N ARG A 63 -0.57 -0.04 12.68
CA ARG A 63 -1.51 1.03 12.37
C ARG A 63 -1.14 1.75 11.07
N ALA A 64 -2.14 2.27 10.38
CA ALA A 64 -1.92 3.19 9.27
C ALA A 64 -1.58 4.57 9.84
N GLU A 65 -0.37 5.03 9.59
CA GLU A 65 0.13 6.31 10.09
C GLU A 65 0.42 7.27 8.93
N TYR A 66 1.62 7.26 8.37
CA TYR A 66 1.98 8.12 7.24
C TYR A 66 1.15 7.84 5.97
N THR A 67 0.74 6.59 5.75
CA THR A 67 -0.19 6.26 4.65
C THR A 67 -1.54 6.94 4.83
N LEU A 68 -2.05 7.00 6.05
CA LEU A 68 -3.28 7.72 6.36
C LEU A 68 -3.13 9.23 6.15
N ASP A 69 -1.99 9.81 6.50
CA ASP A 69 -1.70 11.24 6.28
C ASP A 69 -1.65 11.59 4.80
N ILE A 70 -1.08 10.74 3.96
CA ILE A 70 -1.13 10.90 2.50
C ILE A 70 -2.58 10.85 2.01
N LEU A 71 -3.36 9.87 2.43
CA LEU A 71 -4.75 9.71 1.99
C LEU A 71 -5.64 10.89 2.40
N LYS A 72 -5.41 11.48 3.57
CA LYS A 72 -6.12 12.69 4.00
C LYS A 72 -5.87 13.88 3.06
N ARG A 73 -4.66 14.01 2.54
CA ARG A 73 -4.33 15.03 1.54
C ARG A 73 -4.89 14.68 0.17
N LEU A 74 -4.78 13.42 -0.25
CA LEU A 74 -5.34 12.95 -1.52
C LEU A 74 -6.86 13.16 -1.58
N ARG A 75 -7.57 12.95 -0.48
CA ARG A 75 -9.02 13.20 -0.38
C ARG A 75 -9.40 14.67 -0.62
N ARG A 76 -8.49 15.62 -0.40
CA ARG A 76 -8.72 17.03 -0.73
C ARG A 76 -8.58 17.32 -2.22
N LEU A 77 -7.87 16.46 -2.96
CA LEU A 77 -7.61 16.60 -4.40
C LEU A 77 -8.57 15.77 -5.25
N ARG A 78 -9.04 14.65 -4.72
CA ARG A 78 -9.85 13.66 -5.42
C ARG A 78 -10.98 13.11 -4.54
N SER A 79 -12.07 12.72 -5.19
CA SER A 79 -13.24 12.15 -4.51
C SER A 79 -12.97 10.67 -4.16
N ILE A 80 -12.25 10.44 -3.07
CA ILE A 80 -12.02 9.12 -2.49
C ILE A 80 -12.61 9.02 -1.09
N ARG A 81 -12.90 7.81 -0.65
CA ARG A 81 -13.29 7.50 0.73
C ARG A 81 -12.12 6.82 1.42
N ILE A 82 -11.82 7.22 2.64
CA ILE A 82 -10.78 6.57 3.46
C ILE A 82 -11.46 5.57 4.39
N CYS A 83 -11.08 4.30 4.28
CA CYS A 83 -11.59 3.21 5.11
C CYS A 83 -10.45 2.65 5.95
N ASP A 84 -10.18 3.25 7.11
CA ASP A 84 -9.14 2.82 8.05
C ASP A 84 -9.66 1.68 8.95
N ILE A 85 -9.85 0.52 8.34
CA ILE A 85 -10.47 -0.65 8.96
C ILE A 85 -9.51 -1.84 9.16
N LEU A 86 -8.29 -1.74 8.64
CA LEU A 86 -7.28 -2.78 8.75
C LEU A 86 -6.28 -2.41 9.85
N VAL A 87 -6.10 -3.31 10.81
CA VAL A 87 -5.09 -3.18 11.86
C VAL A 87 -4.19 -4.40 11.84
N GLY A 88 -2.99 -4.28 12.35
CA GLY A 88 -2.02 -5.37 12.40
C GLY A 88 -1.36 -5.49 13.76
N ALA A 89 -0.58 -6.56 13.94
CA ALA A 89 0.33 -6.68 15.06
C ALA A 89 1.57 -5.81 14.82
N ALA A 90 2.12 -5.23 15.88
CA ALA A 90 3.43 -4.60 15.79
C ALA A 90 4.51 -5.66 15.50
N HIS A 91 5.40 -5.38 14.57
CA HIS A 91 6.47 -6.29 14.16
C HIS A 91 7.72 -5.50 13.74
N ALA A 92 8.85 -6.19 13.61
CA ALA A 92 10.07 -5.59 13.06
C ALA A 92 9.84 -5.13 11.61
N THR A 93 10.55 -4.09 11.19
CA THR A 93 10.55 -3.71 9.77
C THR A 93 11.19 -4.82 8.94
N GLN A 94 10.88 -4.88 7.65
CA GLN A 94 11.54 -5.84 6.74
C GLN A 94 13.06 -5.61 6.71
N TYR A 95 13.51 -4.37 6.84
CA TYR A 95 14.92 -4.02 6.91
C TYR A 95 15.56 -4.60 8.18
N ASP A 96 14.94 -4.42 9.34
CA ASP A 96 15.46 -4.92 10.61
C ASP A 96 15.45 -6.45 10.66
N ALA A 97 14.39 -7.08 10.15
CA ALA A 97 14.31 -8.52 10.03
C ALA A 97 15.44 -9.07 9.14
N LYS A 98 15.69 -8.45 7.99
CA LYS A 98 16.78 -8.84 7.10
C LYS A 98 18.16 -8.66 7.76
N LYS A 99 18.38 -7.56 8.48
CA LYS A 99 19.61 -7.29 9.23
C LYS A 99 19.83 -8.33 10.33
N ALA A 100 18.76 -8.80 10.97
CA ALA A 100 18.81 -9.86 11.98
C ALA A 100 18.89 -11.29 11.37
N GLY A 101 18.94 -11.44 10.04
CA GLY A 101 18.99 -12.74 9.36
C GLY A 101 17.65 -13.47 9.33
N THR A 102 16.54 -12.78 9.60
CA THR A 102 15.18 -13.33 9.58
C THR A 102 14.39 -12.80 8.39
N ARG A 103 13.25 -13.44 8.10
CA ARG A 103 12.28 -12.97 7.11
C ARG A 103 10.90 -12.91 7.73
N LEU A 104 10.17 -11.85 7.42
CA LEU A 104 8.76 -11.76 7.80
C LEU A 104 7.93 -12.75 6.97
N SER A 105 7.12 -13.54 7.65
CA SER A 105 6.10 -14.39 7.05
C SER A 105 4.78 -13.62 6.92
N LEU A 106 3.81 -14.17 6.19
CA LEU A 106 2.48 -13.56 6.09
C LEU A 106 1.76 -13.48 7.45
N ASN A 107 2.07 -14.40 8.37
CA ASN A 107 1.46 -14.45 9.69
C ASN A 107 2.02 -13.38 10.65
N ASP A 108 3.22 -12.88 10.39
CA ASP A 108 3.86 -11.88 11.26
C ASP A 108 3.15 -10.52 11.22
N TYR A 109 2.36 -10.26 10.18
CA TYR A 109 1.60 -9.02 10.06
C TYR A 109 0.38 -8.97 10.97
N GLY A 110 -0.23 -10.13 11.27
CA GLY A 110 -1.38 -10.24 12.18
C GLY A 110 -2.54 -9.32 11.83
N PHE A 111 -2.83 -9.15 10.53
CA PHE A 111 -3.90 -8.24 10.09
C PHE A 111 -5.27 -8.73 10.52
N GLU A 112 -6.07 -7.80 11.01
CA GLU A 112 -7.46 -7.99 11.41
C GLU A 112 -8.32 -6.84 10.89
N LEU A 113 -9.60 -7.12 10.62
CA LEU A 113 -10.58 -6.11 10.26
C LEU A 113 -11.25 -5.53 11.50
N ARG A 114 -11.34 -4.22 11.56
CA ARG A 114 -12.01 -3.45 12.60
C ARG A 114 -13.25 -2.71 12.11
N GLY A 115 -13.80 -3.14 10.98
CA GLY A 115 -14.99 -2.55 10.40
C GLY A 115 -15.45 -3.30 9.16
N ASP A 116 -16.55 -2.85 8.60
CA ASP A 116 -17.13 -3.44 7.39
C ASP A 116 -16.35 -3.05 6.15
N ILE A 117 -16.13 -4.03 5.28
CA ILE A 117 -15.49 -3.79 3.99
C ILE A 117 -16.52 -3.20 3.02
N PRO A 118 -16.22 -2.08 2.36
CA PRO A 118 -17.08 -1.58 1.30
C PRO A 118 -17.04 -2.55 0.11
N PHE A 119 -18.14 -3.22 -0.17
CA PHE A 119 -18.25 -4.28 -1.18
C PHE A 119 -17.92 -3.84 -2.61
N ASN A 120 -18.12 -2.58 -2.93
CA ASN A 120 -17.91 -2.06 -4.27
C ASN A 120 -16.82 -1.01 -4.28
N ARG A 121 -15.93 -1.08 -5.27
CA ARG A 121 -14.89 -0.08 -5.50
C ARG A 121 -13.97 0.13 -4.30
N ALA A 122 -13.46 -0.95 -3.71
CA ALA A 122 -12.42 -0.90 -2.68
C ALA A 122 -11.05 -1.22 -3.29
N ILE A 123 -10.03 -0.48 -2.85
CA ILE A 123 -8.61 -0.70 -3.18
C ILE A 123 -7.78 -0.61 -1.91
N LEU A 124 -6.70 -1.40 -1.85
CA LEU A 124 -5.69 -1.28 -0.81
C LEU A 124 -4.70 -0.17 -1.16
N PHE A 125 -4.12 0.45 -0.15
CA PHE A 125 -3.07 1.45 -0.33
C PHE A 125 -1.85 1.17 0.56
N ASP A 126 -0.67 1.18 -0.05
CA ASP A 126 0.62 1.18 0.64
C ASP A 126 1.56 2.17 -0.07
N ASN A 127 2.55 2.73 0.63
CA ASN A 127 3.46 3.69 -0.01
C ASN A 127 4.44 3.02 -0.98
N VAL A 128 4.97 1.86 -0.64
CA VAL A 128 5.90 1.09 -1.50
C VAL A 128 5.58 -0.39 -1.44
N ILE A 129 5.44 -1.03 -2.60
CA ILE A 129 5.39 -2.48 -2.67
C ILE A 129 6.79 -3.02 -2.97
N GLY A 130 7.36 -3.76 -2.01
CA GLY A 130 8.64 -4.46 -2.13
C GLY A 130 8.45 -5.92 -2.58
N SER A 131 8.53 -6.86 -1.65
CA SER A 131 8.29 -8.29 -1.93
C SER A 131 6.83 -8.64 -2.27
N GLY A 132 5.89 -7.80 -1.88
CA GLY A 132 4.46 -8.05 -1.99
C GLY A 132 3.83 -8.70 -0.76
N ASN A 133 4.62 -9.17 0.22
CA ASN A 133 4.10 -9.90 1.37
C ASN A 133 3.06 -9.13 2.17
N THR A 134 3.29 -7.86 2.42
CA THR A 134 2.35 -6.98 3.13
C THR A 134 1.02 -6.91 2.39
N TYR A 135 1.06 -6.67 1.08
CA TYR A 135 -0.12 -6.59 0.23
C TYR A 135 -0.89 -7.92 0.17
N PHE A 136 -0.18 -9.04 -0.01
CA PHE A 136 -0.80 -10.37 -0.07
C PHE A 136 -1.44 -10.76 1.25
N SER A 137 -0.79 -10.44 2.38
CA SER A 137 -1.34 -10.66 3.72
C SER A 137 -2.61 -9.84 3.95
N ALA A 138 -2.63 -8.58 3.54
CA ALA A 138 -3.81 -7.73 3.61
C ALA A 138 -4.96 -8.29 2.75
N MET A 139 -4.68 -8.71 1.50
CA MET A 139 -5.69 -9.35 0.64
C MET A 139 -6.30 -10.60 1.26
N LYS A 140 -5.49 -11.45 1.90
CA LYS A 140 -5.99 -12.62 2.62
C LYS A 140 -6.95 -12.24 3.75
N THR A 141 -6.64 -11.19 4.47
CA THR A 141 -7.47 -10.73 5.60
C THR A 141 -8.82 -10.20 5.13
N ILE A 142 -8.86 -9.44 4.04
CA ILE A 142 -10.12 -8.93 3.50
C ILE A 142 -10.91 -9.96 2.69
N SER A 143 -10.36 -11.17 2.49
CA SER A 143 -11.01 -12.33 1.88
C SER A 143 -11.51 -12.14 0.44
N PHE A 144 -11.05 -11.12 -0.28
CA PHE A 144 -11.32 -10.98 -1.71
C PHE A 144 -10.17 -10.30 -2.45
N LYS A 145 -10.11 -10.52 -3.74
CA LYS A 145 -9.08 -9.94 -4.60
C LYS A 145 -9.29 -8.45 -4.75
N THR A 146 -8.31 -7.68 -4.27
CA THR A 146 -8.36 -6.23 -4.24
C THR A 146 -7.12 -5.66 -4.89
N SER A 147 -7.28 -4.71 -5.80
CA SER A 147 -6.17 -3.98 -6.41
C SER A 147 -5.42 -3.15 -5.39
N LEU A 148 -4.16 -2.85 -5.68
CA LEU A 148 -3.28 -2.02 -4.88
C LEU A 148 -3.03 -0.68 -5.56
N LEU A 149 -3.23 0.41 -4.83
CA LEU A 149 -2.70 1.73 -5.12
C LEU A 149 -1.40 1.91 -4.33
N THR A 150 -0.35 2.38 -4.95
CA THR A 150 0.95 2.60 -4.30
C THR A 150 1.72 3.74 -4.94
N LEU A 151 2.58 4.41 -4.17
CA LEU A 151 3.51 5.40 -4.73
C LEU A 151 4.53 4.72 -5.64
N ALA A 152 5.15 3.65 -5.17
CA ALA A 152 6.23 3.01 -5.92
C ALA A 152 6.19 1.49 -5.82
N GLN A 153 6.64 0.84 -6.90
CA GLN A 153 6.90 -0.59 -6.94
C GLN A 153 8.38 -0.86 -7.20
N THR A 154 8.97 -1.82 -6.50
CA THR A 154 10.38 -2.16 -6.63
C THR A 154 10.64 -3.18 -7.74
N HIS A 155 9.63 -3.90 -8.17
CA HIS A 155 9.69 -4.92 -9.22
C HIS A 155 8.61 -4.71 -10.27
N PRO A 156 8.78 -5.25 -11.49
CA PRO A 156 7.71 -5.27 -12.50
C PRO A 156 6.48 -6.05 -12.01
N THR A 157 5.31 -5.72 -12.55
CA THR A 157 4.04 -6.38 -12.16
C THR A 157 4.09 -7.90 -12.32
N ALA A 158 4.79 -8.42 -13.35
CA ALA A 158 4.98 -9.86 -13.54
C ALA A 158 5.65 -10.57 -12.36
N TYR A 159 6.55 -9.88 -11.64
CA TYR A 159 7.16 -10.42 -10.42
C TYR A 159 6.10 -10.72 -9.36
N TYR A 160 5.20 -9.77 -9.10
CA TYR A 160 4.16 -9.93 -8.10
C TYR A 160 3.14 -11.00 -8.49
N ALA A 161 2.81 -11.11 -9.76
CA ALA A 161 1.95 -12.18 -10.27
C ALA A 161 2.56 -13.57 -10.01
N ASN A 162 3.87 -13.73 -10.24
CA ASN A 162 4.59 -14.96 -9.95
C ASN A 162 4.70 -15.25 -8.44
N GLN A 163 4.83 -14.22 -7.59
CA GLN A 163 4.80 -14.43 -6.15
C GLN A 163 3.40 -14.81 -5.69
N TRP A 164 2.37 -14.14 -6.18
CA TRP A 164 0.99 -14.43 -5.83
C TRP A 164 0.59 -15.88 -6.13
N SER A 165 0.99 -16.41 -7.27
CA SER A 165 0.69 -17.82 -7.64
C SER A 165 1.25 -18.86 -6.67
N LYS A 166 2.20 -18.49 -5.81
CA LYS A 166 2.74 -19.38 -4.77
C LYS A 166 1.91 -19.35 -3.48
N PHE A 167 0.98 -18.39 -3.36
CA PHE A 167 0.08 -18.26 -2.20
C PHE A 167 -1.33 -18.80 -2.46
N GLU A 168 -1.70 -19.01 -3.70
CA GLU A 168 -2.94 -19.68 -4.10
C GLU A 168 -2.83 -21.20 -4.02
#